data_3cce6a89e4694e16866ebc073582ce76
#
_entry.id   3cce6a89e4694e16866ebc073582ce76
#
_cell.length_a   1.000
_cell.length_b   1.000
_cell.length_c   1.000
_cell.angle_alpha   90.00
_cell.angle_beta   90.00
_cell.angle_gamma   90.00
#
_symmetry.space_group_name_H-M   'P 1'
#
loop_
_entity.id
_entity.type
_entity.pdbx_description
1 polymer ?
#
loop_
_entity_poly.entity_id
_entity_poly.type
_entity_poly.pdbx_seq_one_letter_code
_entity_poly.pdbx_strand_id
1 'polypeptide(L)'
;GIGERKVNFRLRDWLISRQRYWGAPIPVVYCEKCGTVPIPESELPVRLPENVKFTGQGKSPLSECEEFMNTTCPKCGGHARRESDTMDTFVCSSWYYLRYCDPHNDKMPFSKDKVDYWMNVDQYIGGVEHAILHLLYARFFTKVLYDLGYVSCEEPFENLLTQGMVLKDGSKMSKSVGNVVSPDEIVAKYGADTARLFILFAAPPERDLDWNDTAVEGAYKFLNRVWRAVDELKPFMSDEKVVSASLNAEEKKLRFAVNASIKKVTEDFERFSFNTAISSIMEMVNELYRYKDATAPESYSKPLIGEALRSLIVLLSPIVPHITQEMWESIGNDTALFDTPWPSFD
;
A
#
# COMPACT_ATOMS: atom_id res chain seq x y z
N GLY A 1 29.85 -11.16 -48.46
CA GLY A 1 28.82 -11.73 -47.63
C GLY A 1 27.45 -11.33 -48.10
N ILE A 2 26.48 -12.25 -48.00
CA ILE A 2 25.09 -12.08 -48.44
C ILE A 2 24.14 -11.78 -47.26
N GLY A 3 24.68 -11.65 -46.03
CA GLY A 3 23.91 -11.32 -44.84
C GLY A 3 24.79 -11.11 -43.63
N GLU A 4 24.21 -10.43 -42.63
CA GLU A 4 24.81 -10.15 -41.34
C GLU A 4 23.87 -10.64 -40.25
N ARG A 5 24.43 -11.22 -39.16
CA ARG A 5 23.65 -11.60 -37.97
C ARG A 5 23.17 -10.34 -37.24
N LYS A 6 21.85 -10.16 -37.11
CA LYS A 6 21.26 -9.04 -36.44
C LYS A 6 20.46 -9.52 -35.22
N VAL A 7 20.65 -8.84 -34.09
CA VAL A 7 19.84 -9.03 -32.88
C VAL A 7 18.80 -7.92 -32.83
N ASN A 8 17.54 -8.29 -32.78
CA ASN A 8 16.44 -7.35 -32.60
C ASN A 8 15.85 -7.54 -31.20
N PHE A 9 15.75 -6.47 -30.42
CA PHE A 9 15.12 -6.47 -29.13
C PHE A 9 13.62 -6.22 -29.30
N ARG A 10 12.78 -6.93 -28.55
CA ARG A 10 11.32 -6.69 -28.52
C ARG A 10 10.96 -5.48 -27.65
N LEU A 11 11.79 -5.19 -26.65
CA LEU A 11 11.63 -4.02 -25.79
C LEU A 11 11.96 -2.76 -26.60
N ARG A 12 11.06 -1.78 -26.58
CA ARG A 12 11.29 -0.48 -27.19
C ARG A 12 12.08 0.42 -26.23
N ASP A 13 12.87 1.34 -26.82
CA ASP A 13 13.58 2.34 -26.04
C ASP A 13 12.62 3.17 -25.19
N TRP A 14 12.99 3.39 -23.93
CA TRP A 14 12.27 4.29 -23.06
C TRP A 14 12.75 5.73 -23.29
N LEU A 15 11.93 6.53 -23.97
CA LEU A 15 12.18 7.95 -24.16
C LEU A 15 11.80 8.69 -22.89
N ILE A 16 12.79 9.26 -22.20
CA ILE A 16 12.57 9.91 -20.89
C ILE A 16 12.03 11.32 -20.99
N SER A 17 12.13 11.97 -22.13
CA SER A 17 11.75 13.36 -22.38
C SER A 17 10.23 13.53 -22.50
N ARG A 18 9.66 14.51 -21.80
CA ARG A 18 8.22 14.87 -21.84
C ARG A 18 8.03 16.37 -21.97
N GLN A 19 7.14 16.79 -22.85
CA GLN A 19 6.74 18.18 -23.07
C GLN A 19 5.71 18.60 -22.02
N ARG A 20 6.12 18.57 -20.73
CA ARG A 20 5.26 18.85 -19.57
C ARG A 20 5.98 19.79 -18.62
N TYR A 21 5.22 20.67 -17.97
CA TYR A 21 5.74 21.50 -16.90
C TYR A 21 6.15 20.65 -15.67
N TRP A 22 5.24 19.76 -15.22
CA TRP A 22 5.47 18.96 -14.03
C TRP A 22 6.34 17.74 -14.31
N GLY A 23 7.51 17.72 -13.72
CA GLY A 23 8.51 16.66 -13.82
C GLY A 23 9.89 17.16 -13.40
N ALA A 24 10.85 16.26 -13.26
CA ALA A 24 12.24 16.66 -13.03
C ALA A 24 12.83 17.28 -14.29
N PRO A 25 13.35 18.53 -14.27
CA PRO A 25 14.00 19.11 -15.42
C PRO A 25 15.22 18.29 -15.88
N ILE A 26 15.41 18.18 -17.18
CA ILE A 26 16.59 17.52 -17.73
C ILE A 26 17.78 18.50 -17.60
N PRO A 27 18.87 18.14 -16.88
CA PRO A 27 19.91 19.08 -16.47
C PRO A 27 20.95 19.31 -17.59
N VAL A 28 20.50 19.80 -18.75
CA VAL A 28 21.37 20.15 -19.89
C VAL A 28 21.05 21.53 -20.44
N VAL A 29 22.03 22.13 -21.06
CA VAL A 29 21.89 23.37 -21.82
C VAL A 29 22.42 23.20 -23.24
N TYR A 30 21.85 23.94 -24.19
CA TYR A 30 22.28 23.98 -25.59
C TYR A 30 23.03 25.27 -25.87
N CYS A 31 24.30 25.15 -26.24
CA CYS A 31 25.19 26.25 -26.57
C CYS A 31 25.60 26.18 -28.04
N GLU A 32 25.51 27.27 -28.77
CA GLU A 32 25.91 27.30 -30.21
C GLU A 32 27.37 26.91 -30.41
N LYS A 33 28.28 27.25 -29.49
CA LYS A 33 29.72 26.95 -29.56
C LYS A 33 30.08 25.56 -29.04
N CYS A 34 29.39 25.10 -27.93
CA CYS A 34 29.80 23.91 -27.20
C CYS A 34 28.87 22.71 -27.42
N GLY A 35 27.76 22.87 -28.13
CA GLY A 35 26.73 21.85 -28.32
C GLY A 35 25.91 21.61 -27.03
N THR A 36 25.52 20.39 -26.79
CA THR A 36 24.82 19.97 -25.57
C THR A 36 25.81 19.86 -24.40
N VAL A 37 25.56 20.60 -23.34
CA VAL A 37 26.44 20.68 -22.16
C VAL A 37 25.63 20.32 -20.89
N PRO A 38 26.06 19.35 -20.09
CA PRO A 38 25.43 19.06 -18.81
C PRO A 38 25.62 20.21 -17.83
N ILE A 39 24.60 20.44 -17.00
CA ILE A 39 24.69 21.40 -15.89
C ILE A 39 25.56 20.75 -14.79
N PRO A 40 26.56 21.47 -14.26
CA PRO A 40 27.43 20.94 -13.20
C PRO A 40 26.65 20.68 -11.91
N GLU A 41 27.10 19.70 -11.12
CA GLU A 41 26.44 19.29 -9.86
C GLU A 41 26.30 20.46 -8.87
N SER A 42 27.25 21.42 -8.87
CA SER A 42 27.20 22.61 -8.03
C SER A 42 26.05 23.57 -8.34
N GLU A 43 25.43 23.43 -9.51
CA GLU A 43 24.28 24.24 -9.94
C GLU A 43 22.94 23.48 -9.88
N LEU A 44 22.94 22.24 -9.36
CA LEU A 44 21.73 21.45 -9.12
C LEU A 44 21.10 21.81 -7.78
N PRO A 45 19.76 21.70 -7.68
CA PRO A 45 18.80 21.25 -8.66
C PRO A 45 18.40 22.36 -9.66
N VAL A 46 18.10 21.99 -10.91
CA VAL A 46 17.41 22.87 -11.83
C VAL A 46 15.98 23.08 -11.33
N ARG A 47 15.63 24.31 -10.94
CA ARG A 47 14.32 24.61 -10.38
C ARG A 47 13.34 24.98 -11.48
N LEU A 48 12.10 24.48 -11.36
CA LEU A 48 10.99 24.90 -12.21
C LEU A 48 10.59 26.36 -11.88
N PRO A 49 10.30 27.21 -12.89
CA PRO A 49 9.82 28.57 -12.66
C PRO A 49 8.39 28.56 -12.12
N GLU A 50 8.08 29.45 -11.17
CA GLU A 50 6.75 29.50 -10.55
C GLU A 50 5.72 30.23 -11.45
N ASN A 51 6.17 31.18 -12.25
CA ASN A 51 5.33 32.02 -13.10
C ASN A 51 5.28 31.50 -14.54
N VAL A 52 4.56 30.39 -14.78
CA VAL A 52 4.41 29.77 -16.10
C VAL A 52 3.00 29.91 -16.60
N LYS A 53 2.84 30.33 -17.85
CA LYS A 53 1.54 30.42 -18.53
C LYS A 53 1.20 29.08 -19.21
N PHE A 54 0.06 28.53 -18.88
CA PHE A 54 -0.47 27.29 -19.50
C PHE A 54 -1.42 27.69 -20.64
N THR A 55 -0.96 27.59 -21.89
CA THR A 55 -1.73 28.01 -23.07
C THR A 55 -2.60 26.89 -23.64
N GLY A 56 -2.33 25.63 -23.29
CA GLY A 56 -3.03 24.45 -23.83
C GLY A 56 -2.76 24.17 -25.33
N GLN A 57 -1.77 24.84 -25.94
CA GLN A 57 -1.50 24.77 -27.38
C GLN A 57 -0.46 23.69 -27.80
N GLY A 58 -0.22 22.69 -26.96
CA GLY A 58 0.59 21.53 -27.31
C GLY A 58 2.13 21.73 -27.24
N LYS A 59 2.62 22.90 -26.90
CA LYS A 59 4.04 23.17 -26.62
C LYS A 59 4.32 22.98 -25.13
N SER A 60 5.57 22.65 -24.79
CA SER A 60 6.02 22.65 -23.38
C SER A 60 5.86 24.06 -22.80
N PRO A 61 5.14 24.24 -21.68
CA PRO A 61 5.01 25.55 -21.03
C PRO A 61 6.37 26.19 -20.69
N LEU A 62 7.39 25.37 -20.43
CA LEU A 62 8.74 25.83 -20.15
C LEU A 62 9.40 26.46 -21.36
N SER A 63 9.10 25.98 -22.58
CA SER A 63 9.68 26.52 -23.81
C SER A 63 9.26 27.98 -24.11
N GLU A 64 8.14 28.40 -23.53
CA GLU A 64 7.59 29.78 -23.64
C GLU A 64 8.02 30.67 -22.48
N CYS A 65 8.74 30.14 -21.47
CA CYS A 65 9.24 30.90 -20.32
C CYS A 65 10.68 31.36 -20.60
N GLU A 66 10.83 32.56 -21.14
CA GLU A 66 12.16 33.10 -21.51
C GLU A 66 13.13 33.21 -20.32
N GLU A 67 12.61 33.52 -19.11
CA GLU A 67 13.39 33.54 -17.87
C GLU A 67 14.01 32.16 -17.54
N PHE A 68 13.26 31.10 -17.77
CA PHE A 68 13.76 29.74 -17.59
C PHE A 68 14.69 29.31 -18.73
N MET A 69 14.34 29.61 -19.97
CA MET A 69 15.03 29.15 -21.15
C MET A 69 16.43 29.77 -21.32
N ASN A 70 16.58 31.07 -21.04
CA ASN A 70 17.83 31.77 -21.25
C ASN A 70 18.79 31.55 -20.07
N THR A 71 20.01 31.14 -20.38
CA THR A 71 21.05 30.86 -19.38
C THR A 71 22.45 31.05 -19.96
N THR A 72 23.46 30.85 -19.17
CA THR A 72 24.88 30.86 -19.58
C THR A 72 25.39 29.42 -19.70
N CYS A 73 26.24 29.20 -20.71
CA CYS A 73 26.91 27.91 -20.88
C CYS A 73 27.95 27.68 -19.78
N PRO A 74 27.86 26.64 -18.97
CA PRO A 74 28.83 26.39 -17.90
C PRO A 74 30.25 26.05 -18.41
N LYS A 75 30.39 25.71 -19.73
CA LYS A 75 31.67 25.39 -20.33
C LYS A 75 32.42 26.60 -20.89
N CYS A 76 31.71 27.55 -21.51
CA CYS A 76 32.37 28.68 -22.18
C CYS A 76 31.89 30.06 -21.73
N GLY A 77 30.92 30.14 -20.83
CA GLY A 77 30.35 31.40 -20.33
C GLY A 77 29.47 32.17 -21.34
N GLY A 78 29.29 31.67 -22.56
CA GLY A 78 28.46 32.29 -23.59
C GLY A 78 26.98 32.01 -23.38
N HIS A 79 26.14 32.64 -24.20
CA HIS A 79 24.69 32.38 -24.18
C HIS A 79 24.35 30.92 -24.46
N ALA A 80 23.40 30.40 -23.74
CA ALA A 80 22.87 29.06 -23.92
C ALA A 80 21.35 29.01 -23.61
N ARG A 81 20.67 27.97 -24.06
CA ARG A 81 19.26 27.71 -23.76
C ARG A 81 19.13 26.42 -22.94
N ARG A 82 18.30 26.44 -21.92
CA ARG A 82 17.99 25.22 -21.13
C ARG A 82 17.16 24.25 -21.97
N GLU A 83 17.23 22.98 -21.62
CA GLU A 83 16.26 21.98 -22.08
C GLU A 83 14.86 22.34 -21.51
N SER A 84 13.86 22.38 -22.40
CA SER A 84 12.48 22.70 -22.03
C SER A 84 11.64 21.50 -21.63
N ASP A 85 12.13 20.30 -21.91
CA ASP A 85 11.45 19.08 -21.54
C ASP A 85 11.77 18.69 -20.10
N THR A 86 10.82 18.03 -19.47
CA THR A 86 11.02 17.38 -18.16
C THR A 86 11.16 15.87 -18.36
N MET A 87 11.67 15.19 -17.34
CA MET A 87 11.75 13.72 -17.36
C MET A 87 10.37 13.11 -17.16
N ASP A 88 10.16 11.94 -17.74
CA ASP A 88 9.02 11.07 -17.45
C ASP A 88 8.87 10.89 -15.93
N THR A 89 7.64 10.93 -15.43
CA THR A 89 7.35 10.73 -14.01
C THR A 89 7.83 9.36 -13.48
N PHE A 90 7.93 8.35 -14.34
CA PHE A 90 8.53 7.07 -13.98
C PHE A 90 10.01 7.15 -13.61
N VAL A 91 10.75 8.17 -14.04
CA VAL A 91 12.13 8.39 -13.56
C VAL A 91 12.14 8.64 -12.05
N CYS A 92 11.25 9.50 -11.57
CA CYS A 92 11.13 9.78 -10.13
C CYS A 92 10.59 8.58 -9.36
N SER A 93 9.54 7.92 -9.86
CA SER A 93 8.94 6.76 -9.19
C SER A 93 9.81 5.51 -9.21
N SER A 94 10.84 5.47 -10.06
CA SER A 94 11.73 4.31 -10.15
C SER A 94 12.74 4.17 -9.00
N TRP A 95 12.87 5.18 -8.15
CA TRP A 95 13.82 5.18 -7.04
C TRP A 95 13.29 5.79 -5.74
N TYR A 96 12.01 6.10 -5.65
CA TYR A 96 11.40 6.76 -4.48
C TYR A 96 11.66 5.97 -3.18
N TYR A 97 11.63 4.64 -3.23
CA TYR A 97 11.92 3.76 -2.08
C TYR A 97 13.35 3.93 -1.57
N LEU A 98 14.32 4.23 -2.42
CA LEU A 98 15.69 4.55 -2.02
C LEU A 98 15.72 5.92 -1.31
N ARG A 99 14.99 6.91 -1.83
CA ARG A 99 14.87 8.22 -1.18
C ARG A 99 14.21 8.13 0.19
N TYR A 100 13.26 7.21 0.38
CA TYR A 100 12.62 6.98 1.67
C TYR A 100 13.59 6.48 2.74
N CYS A 101 14.69 5.81 2.36
CA CYS A 101 15.73 5.40 3.31
C CYS A 101 16.46 6.61 3.93
N ASP A 102 16.53 7.74 3.22
CA ASP A 102 17.25 8.95 3.66
C ASP A 102 16.53 10.25 3.20
N PRO A 103 15.29 10.50 3.66
CA PRO A 103 14.41 11.54 3.09
C PRO A 103 14.88 12.96 3.37
N HIS A 104 15.70 13.18 4.40
CA HIS A 104 16.17 14.49 4.83
C HIS A 104 17.60 14.83 4.38
N ASN A 105 18.18 14.00 3.51
CA ASN A 105 19.51 14.26 2.97
C ASN A 105 19.45 15.42 1.95
N ASP A 106 20.10 16.51 2.25
CA ASP A 106 20.17 17.73 1.42
C ASP A 106 21.40 17.79 0.51
N LYS A 107 22.35 16.83 0.67
CA LYS A 107 23.62 16.78 -0.05
C LYS A 107 23.64 15.79 -1.21
N MET A 108 22.91 14.69 -1.06
CA MET A 108 22.85 13.61 -2.07
C MET A 108 21.47 12.96 -2.09
N PRO A 109 21.13 12.19 -3.12
CA PRO A 109 19.83 11.51 -3.21
C PRO A 109 19.52 10.62 -2.01
N PHE A 110 20.54 9.93 -1.51
CA PHE A 110 20.53 9.09 -0.31
C PHE A 110 21.97 8.71 0.06
N SER A 111 22.21 8.35 1.32
CA SER A 111 23.49 7.76 1.74
C SER A 111 23.45 6.24 1.53
N LYS A 112 24.57 5.68 1.06
CA LYS A 112 24.69 4.25 0.80
C LYS A 112 24.44 3.41 2.06
N ASP A 113 24.99 3.82 3.21
CA ASP A 113 24.85 3.08 4.47
C ASP A 113 23.39 2.92 4.90
N LYS A 114 22.55 3.96 4.71
CA LYS A 114 21.12 3.88 5.04
C LYS A 114 20.36 3.00 4.06
N VAL A 115 20.68 3.10 2.77
CA VAL A 115 20.09 2.24 1.75
C VAL A 115 20.49 0.79 1.99
N ASP A 116 21.75 0.50 2.25
CA ASP A 116 22.21 -0.87 2.52
C ASP A 116 21.58 -1.47 3.80
N TYR A 117 21.17 -0.63 4.76
CA TYR A 117 20.44 -1.08 5.94
C TYR A 117 18.96 -1.44 5.65
N TRP A 118 18.27 -0.63 4.84
CA TRP A 118 16.84 -0.78 4.62
C TRP A 118 16.45 -1.63 3.40
N MET A 119 17.34 -1.75 2.42
CA MET A 119 17.07 -2.52 1.19
C MET A 119 17.53 -3.99 1.33
N ASN A 120 16.88 -4.91 0.65
CA ASN A 120 15.78 -4.75 -0.31
C ASN A 120 14.46 -4.48 0.41
N VAL A 121 13.43 -4.03 -0.35
CA VAL A 121 12.06 -3.96 0.17
C VAL A 121 11.53 -5.38 0.37
N ASP A 122 11.13 -5.72 1.59
CA ASP A 122 10.71 -7.09 1.95
C ASP A 122 9.45 -7.54 1.22
N GLN A 123 8.45 -6.65 1.13
CA GLN A 123 7.19 -6.92 0.46
C GLN A 123 6.74 -5.71 -0.35
N TYR A 124 6.60 -5.89 -1.66
CA TYR A 124 6.10 -4.86 -2.58
C TYR A 124 4.74 -5.25 -3.14
N ILE A 125 3.78 -4.31 -3.11
CA ILE A 125 2.38 -4.58 -3.48
C ILE A 125 1.94 -3.54 -4.51
N GLY A 126 1.36 -4.00 -5.63
CA GLY A 126 0.87 -3.10 -6.67
C GLY A 126 0.04 -3.81 -7.73
N GLY A 127 -0.57 -3.03 -8.62
CA GLY A 127 -1.37 -3.56 -9.72
C GLY A 127 -0.53 -4.28 -10.78
N VAL A 128 -1.08 -5.30 -11.38
CA VAL A 128 -0.43 -6.12 -12.42
C VAL A 128 0.01 -5.30 -13.64
N GLU A 129 -0.68 -4.19 -13.95
CA GLU A 129 -0.34 -3.29 -15.05
C GLU A 129 1.06 -2.66 -14.92
N HIS A 130 1.58 -2.57 -13.70
CA HIS A 130 2.91 -2.03 -13.44
C HIS A 130 4.06 -2.98 -13.81
N ALA A 131 3.78 -4.23 -14.14
CA ALA A 131 4.79 -5.21 -14.56
C ALA A 131 5.62 -4.73 -15.77
N ILE A 132 4.96 -4.05 -16.70
CA ILE A 132 5.59 -3.48 -17.92
C ILE A 132 5.81 -1.96 -17.84
N LEU A 133 5.54 -1.34 -16.71
CA LEU A 133 5.69 0.10 -16.45
C LEU A 133 6.63 0.32 -15.27
N HIS A 134 6.09 0.72 -14.13
CA HIS A 134 6.86 1.07 -12.94
C HIS A 134 7.85 -0.02 -12.50
N LEU A 135 7.42 -1.28 -12.45
CA LEU A 135 8.29 -2.39 -11.98
C LEU A 135 9.48 -2.61 -12.91
N LEU A 136 9.26 -2.54 -14.22
CA LEU A 136 10.33 -2.65 -15.20
C LEU A 136 11.37 -1.54 -15.02
N TYR A 137 10.90 -0.29 -14.88
CA TYR A 137 11.77 0.87 -14.73
C TYR A 137 12.48 0.89 -13.37
N ALA A 138 11.79 0.53 -12.28
CA ALA A 138 12.38 0.43 -10.94
C ALA A 138 13.53 -0.59 -10.91
N ARG A 139 13.34 -1.77 -11.51
CA ARG A 139 14.39 -2.79 -11.63
C ARG A 139 15.56 -2.31 -12.48
N PHE A 140 15.29 -1.71 -13.64
CA PHE A 140 16.32 -1.15 -14.51
C PHE A 140 17.12 -0.06 -13.77
N PHE A 141 16.44 0.85 -13.10
CA PHE A 141 17.07 1.95 -12.34
C PHE A 141 17.97 1.42 -11.21
N THR A 142 17.48 0.43 -10.46
CA THR A 142 18.26 -0.22 -9.39
C THR A 142 19.52 -0.90 -9.94
N LYS A 143 19.43 -1.61 -11.08
CA LYS A 143 20.60 -2.24 -11.72
C LYS A 143 21.64 -1.22 -12.18
N VAL A 144 21.20 -0.09 -12.73
CA VAL A 144 22.12 1.01 -13.10
C VAL A 144 22.82 1.59 -11.86
N LEU A 145 22.07 1.81 -10.77
CA LEU A 145 22.66 2.30 -9.52
C LEU A 145 23.60 1.28 -8.88
N TYR A 146 23.32 -0.01 -9.01
CA TYR A 146 24.21 -1.09 -8.58
C TYR A 146 25.51 -1.10 -9.39
N ASP A 147 25.43 -1.03 -10.72
CA ASP A 147 26.60 -0.97 -11.60
C ASP A 147 27.49 0.25 -11.32
N LEU A 148 26.87 1.36 -10.89
CA LEU A 148 27.56 2.59 -10.49
C LEU A 148 28.04 2.58 -9.03
N GLY A 149 27.75 1.53 -8.26
CA GLY A 149 28.18 1.37 -6.88
C GLY A 149 27.40 2.18 -5.82
N TYR A 150 26.25 2.76 -6.19
CA TYR A 150 25.41 3.54 -5.27
C TYR A 150 24.55 2.67 -4.35
N VAL A 151 24.19 1.47 -4.76
CA VAL A 151 23.44 0.49 -3.97
C VAL A 151 24.13 -0.87 -4.00
N SER A 152 23.86 -1.74 -3.02
CA SER A 152 24.45 -3.08 -2.92
C SER A 152 23.52 -4.19 -3.39
N CYS A 153 22.28 -3.88 -3.77
CA CYS A 153 21.30 -4.83 -4.26
C CYS A 153 21.05 -4.68 -5.77
N GLU A 154 20.97 -5.80 -6.49
CA GLU A 154 20.65 -5.82 -7.92
C GLU A 154 19.15 -5.75 -8.21
N GLU A 155 18.31 -6.22 -7.26
CA GLU A 155 16.86 -6.22 -7.37
C GLU A 155 16.26 -5.42 -6.19
N PRO A 156 15.30 -4.53 -6.45
CA PRO A 156 14.78 -3.63 -5.42
C PRO A 156 13.80 -4.30 -4.45
N PHE A 157 13.11 -5.36 -4.86
CA PHE A 157 12.02 -6.01 -4.13
C PHE A 157 12.31 -7.48 -3.92
N GLU A 158 12.19 -7.95 -2.67
CA GLU A 158 12.39 -9.35 -2.32
C GLU A 158 11.15 -10.18 -2.69
N ASN A 159 9.99 -9.70 -2.30
CA ASN A 159 8.70 -10.32 -2.63
C ASN A 159 7.78 -9.33 -3.33
N LEU A 160 7.05 -9.81 -4.34
CA LEU A 160 6.09 -9.04 -5.10
C LEU A 160 4.71 -9.68 -5.01
N LEU A 161 3.72 -8.91 -4.56
CA LEU A 161 2.30 -9.26 -4.66
C LEU A 161 1.65 -8.39 -5.75
N THR A 162 1.18 -9.01 -6.81
CA THR A 162 0.44 -8.31 -7.88
C THR A 162 -1.05 -8.35 -7.58
N GLN A 163 -1.68 -7.17 -7.48
CA GLN A 163 -3.10 -7.05 -7.21
C GLN A 163 -3.92 -7.15 -8.49
N GLY A 164 -5.07 -7.83 -8.39
CA GLY A 164 -6.12 -7.83 -9.42
C GLY A 164 -6.79 -6.46 -9.55
N MET A 165 -7.61 -6.32 -10.58
CA MET A 165 -8.33 -5.09 -10.88
C MET A 165 -9.60 -4.98 -10.04
N VAL A 166 -9.97 -3.76 -9.63
CA VAL A 166 -11.29 -3.48 -9.07
C VAL A 166 -12.22 -3.11 -10.24
N LEU A 167 -13.20 -3.95 -10.46
CA LEU A 167 -14.22 -3.81 -11.51
C LEU A 167 -15.53 -3.28 -10.91
N LYS A 168 -16.38 -2.71 -11.73
CA LYS A 168 -17.80 -2.47 -11.43
C LYS A 168 -18.63 -2.86 -12.62
N ASP A 169 -19.62 -3.72 -12.39
CA ASP A 169 -20.46 -4.30 -13.43
C ASP A 169 -19.64 -5.01 -14.52
N GLY A 170 -18.62 -5.78 -14.09
CA GLY A 170 -17.71 -6.53 -14.96
C GLY A 170 -16.74 -5.69 -15.80
N SER A 171 -16.67 -4.38 -15.58
CA SER A 171 -15.83 -3.46 -16.34
C SER A 171 -14.85 -2.67 -15.45
N LYS A 172 -13.67 -2.36 -16.00
CA LYS A 172 -12.71 -1.49 -15.29
C LYS A 172 -13.34 -0.15 -14.97
N MET A 173 -13.19 0.30 -13.72
CA MET A 173 -13.67 1.63 -13.30
C MET A 173 -12.96 2.73 -14.08
N SER A 174 -13.72 3.66 -14.65
CA SER A 174 -13.21 4.78 -15.44
C SER A 174 -14.15 5.98 -15.33
N LYS A 175 -13.57 7.18 -15.20
CA LYS A 175 -14.34 8.44 -15.21
C LYS A 175 -15.12 8.64 -16.50
N SER A 176 -14.59 8.18 -17.63
CA SER A 176 -15.26 8.29 -18.94
C SER A 176 -16.46 7.37 -19.07
N VAL A 177 -16.47 6.24 -18.38
CA VAL A 177 -17.61 5.30 -18.33
C VAL A 177 -18.62 5.69 -17.26
N GLY A 178 -18.21 6.49 -16.25
CA GLY A 178 -19.08 6.93 -15.16
C GLY A 178 -19.36 5.85 -14.11
N ASN A 179 -18.59 4.76 -14.10
CA ASN A 179 -18.75 3.63 -13.17
C ASN A 179 -17.77 3.68 -11.98
N VAL A 180 -17.20 4.84 -11.67
CA VAL A 180 -16.27 5.00 -10.55
C VAL A 180 -17.05 5.02 -9.24
N VAL A 181 -16.57 4.25 -8.26
CA VAL A 181 -17.02 4.31 -6.86
C VAL A 181 -16.11 5.25 -6.10
N SER A 182 -16.67 6.29 -5.48
CA SER A 182 -15.89 7.20 -4.65
C SER A 182 -15.67 6.59 -3.26
N PRO A 183 -14.43 6.45 -2.79
CA PRO A 183 -14.16 6.06 -1.41
C PRO A 183 -14.82 6.99 -0.39
N ASP A 184 -14.89 8.29 -0.67
CA ASP A 184 -15.47 9.28 0.24
C ASP A 184 -16.97 9.02 0.50
N GLU A 185 -17.72 8.62 -0.54
CA GLU A 185 -19.14 8.27 -0.40
C GLU A 185 -19.34 7.02 0.47
N ILE A 186 -18.48 6.01 0.29
CA ILE A 186 -18.54 4.79 1.10
C ILE A 186 -18.16 5.08 2.56
N VAL A 187 -17.08 5.83 2.76
CA VAL A 187 -16.62 6.22 4.10
C VAL A 187 -17.68 7.06 4.83
N ALA A 188 -18.31 8.02 4.14
CA ALA A 188 -19.37 8.85 4.72
C ALA A 188 -20.62 8.03 5.12
N LYS A 189 -20.96 7.00 4.33
CA LYS A 189 -22.16 6.19 4.56
C LYS A 189 -21.95 5.03 5.55
N TYR A 190 -20.82 4.34 5.47
CA TYR A 190 -20.57 3.07 6.16
C TYR A 190 -19.33 3.09 7.07
N GLY A 191 -18.50 4.12 7.00
CA GLY A 191 -17.21 4.18 7.69
C GLY A 191 -16.07 3.50 6.93
N ALA A 192 -14.84 3.92 7.24
CA ALA A 192 -13.62 3.41 6.59
C ALA A 192 -13.40 1.91 6.83
N ASP A 193 -13.70 1.42 8.03
CA ASP A 193 -13.51 0.01 8.39
C ASP A 193 -14.41 -0.93 7.59
N THR A 194 -15.63 -0.48 7.24
CA THR A 194 -16.51 -1.26 6.37
C THR A 194 -15.92 -1.41 4.97
N ALA A 195 -15.37 -0.34 4.39
CA ALA A 195 -14.73 -0.38 3.09
C ALA A 195 -13.50 -1.31 3.11
N ARG A 196 -12.66 -1.22 4.14
CA ARG A 196 -11.50 -2.08 4.35
C ARG A 196 -11.89 -3.55 4.46
N LEU A 197 -12.88 -3.86 5.31
CA LEU A 197 -13.37 -5.22 5.50
C LEU A 197 -13.91 -5.80 4.19
N PHE A 198 -14.72 -5.03 3.45
CA PHE A 198 -15.28 -5.48 2.17
C PHE A 198 -14.18 -5.82 1.16
N ILE A 199 -13.22 -4.92 0.95
CA ILE A 199 -12.15 -5.12 -0.05
C ILE A 199 -11.31 -6.37 0.28
N LEU A 200 -10.95 -6.57 1.54
CA LEU A 200 -10.14 -7.70 1.97
C LEU A 200 -10.90 -9.03 2.01
N PHE A 201 -12.24 -8.97 2.16
CA PHE A 201 -13.08 -10.15 2.21
C PHE A 201 -13.55 -10.65 0.84
N ALA A 202 -13.79 -9.74 -0.11
CA ALA A 202 -14.51 -10.05 -1.34
C ALA A 202 -13.72 -10.96 -2.30
N ALA A 203 -12.39 -10.86 -2.33
CA ALA A 203 -11.52 -11.71 -3.17
C ALA A 203 -10.10 -11.82 -2.60
N PRO A 204 -9.35 -12.89 -2.94
CA PRO A 204 -7.90 -12.89 -2.78
C PRO A 204 -7.27 -11.70 -3.52
N PRO A 205 -6.20 -11.07 -2.96
CA PRO A 205 -5.65 -9.84 -3.53
C PRO A 205 -5.15 -9.97 -4.98
N GLU A 206 -4.75 -11.16 -5.43
CA GLU A 206 -4.27 -11.41 -6.79
C GLU A 206 -5.41 -11.54 -7.83
N ARG A 207 -6.66 -11.64 -7.38
CA ARG A 207 -7.81 -11.78 -8.25
C ARG A 207 -8.56 -10.46 -8.42
N ASP A 208 -9.21 -10.34 -9.57
CA ASP A 208 -10.12 -9.23 -9.81
C ASP A 208 -11.28 -9.24 -8.83
N LEU A 209 -11.64 -8.06 -8.35
CA LEU A 209 -12.76 -7.82 -7.45
C LEU A 209 -13.86 -7.09 -8.22
N ASP A 210 -15.06 -7.66 -8.29
CA ASP A 210 -16.23 -6.93 -8.79
C ASP A 210 -16.94 -6.22 -7.62
N TRP A 211 -17.05 -4.90 -7.73
CA TRP A 211 -17.66 -4.06 -6.70
C TRP A 211 -19.14 -4.36 -6.56
N ASN A 212 -19.58 -4.62 -5.33
CA ASN A 212 -20.97 -4.97 -5.03
C ASN A 212 -21.46 -4.19 -3.78
N ASP A 213 -22.38 -3.26 -3.97
CA ASP A 213 -22.91 -2.41 -2.89
C ASP A 213 -23.66 -3.23 -1.81
N THR A 214 -24.32 -4.34 -2.18
CA THR A 214 -24.98 -5.24 -1.22
C THR A 214 -23.96 -5.95 -0.33
N ALA A 215 -22.81 -6.32 -0.86
CA ALA A 215 -21.75 -6.93 -0.08
C ALA A 215 -21.06 -5.93 0.87
N VAL A 216 -20.95 -4.65 0.49
CA VAL A 216 -20.52 -3.57 1.38
C VAL A 216 -21.48 -3.43 2.57
N GLU A 217 -22.79 -3.46 2.33
CA GLU A 217 -23.80 -3.44 3.39
C GLU A 217 -23.71 -4.68 4.30
N GLY A 218 -23.38 -5.83 3.73
CA GLY A 218 -23.12 -7.07 4.47
C GLY A 218 -21.92 -6.92 5.43
N ALA A 219 -20.84 -6.32 4.97
CA ALA A 219 -19.66 -6.00 5.80
C ALA A 219 -20.03 -5.05 6.97
N TYR A 220 -20.80 -4.00 6.70
CA TYR A 220 -21.30 -3.07 7.72
C TYR A 220 -22.14 -3.79 8.78
N LYS A 221 -23.08 -4.65 8.35
CA LYS A 221 -23.91 -5.44 9.28
C LYS A 221 -23.07 -6.38 10.14
N PHE A 222 -22.01 -6.96 9.58
CA PHE A 222 -21.10 -7.82 10.34
C PHE A 222 -20.36 -7.01 11.42
N LEU A 223 -19.80 -5.84 11.10
CA LEU A 223 -19.14 -5.00 12.12
C LEU A 223 -20.07 -4.57 13.24
N ASN A 224 -21.32 -4.20 12.93
CA ASN A 224 -22.31 -3.90 13.94
C ASN A 224 -22.64 -5.12 14.83
N ARG A 225 -22.63 -6.32 14.25
CA ARG A 225 -22.81 -7.57 14.99
C ARG A 225 -21.64 -7.84 15.93
N VAL A 226 -20.41 -7.61 15.48
CA VAL A 226 -19.20 -7.72 16.32
C VAL A 226 -19.26 -6.73 17.48
N TRP A 227 -19.56 -5.46 17.19
CA TRP A 227 -19.71 -4.42 18.20
C TRP A 227 -20.71 -4.81 19.29
N ARG A 228 -21.88 -5.27 18.86
CA ARG A 228 -22.94 -5.72 19.79
C ARG A 228 -22.49 -6.89 20.65
N ALA A 229 -21.78 -7.87 20.07
CA ALA A 229 -21.27 -9.01 20.84
C ALA A 229 -20.29 -8.56 21.94
N VAL A 230 -19.39 -7.64 21.62
CA VAL A 230 -18.45 -7.07 22.59
C VAL A 230 -19.19 -6.30 23.67
N ASP A 231 -20.11 -5.41 23.29
CA ASP A 231 -20.85 -4.57 24.24
C ASP A 231 -21.72 -5.38 25.21
N GLU A 232 -22.39 -6.42 24.72
CA GLU A 232 -23.23 -7.29 25.52
C GLU A 232 -22.44 -8.23 26.46
N LEU A 233 -21.24 -8.68 26.02
CA LEU A 233 -20.46 -9.66 26.77
C LEU A 233 -19.36 -9.06 27.67
N LYS A 234 -18.92 -7.84 27.42
CA LYS A 234 -17.86 -7.18 28.21
C LYS A 234 -18.13 -7.14 29.71
N PRO A 235 -19.40 -7.03 30.23
CA PRO A 235 -19.65 -7.06 31.68
C PRO A 235 -19.38 -8.42 32.33
N PHE A 236 -19.28 -9.47 31.53
CA PHE A 236 -19.07 -10.85 31.95
C PHE A 236 -17.65 -11.37 31.71
N MET A 237 -16.69 -10.53 31.32
CA MET A 237 -15.31 -10.94 31.11
C MET A 237 -14.44 -10.84 32.38
N SER A 238 -13.36 -11.60 32.42
CA SER A 238 -12.26 -11.45 33.38
C SER A 238 -10.92 -11.63 32.74
N ASP A 239 -9.84 -11.23 33.46
CA ASP A 239 -8.44 -11.38 33.00
C ASP A 239 -7.81 -12.69 33.47
N GLU A 240 -8.59 -13.53 34.17
CA GLU A 240 -8.11 -14.82 34.61
C GLU A 240 -7.84 -15.76 33.42
N LYS A 241 -6.85 -16.64 33.58
CA LYS A 241 -6.56 -17.66 32.56
C LYS A 241 -7.64 -18.73 32.52
N VAL A 242 -8.00 -19.14 31.31
CA VAL A 242 -8.92 -20.26 31.10
C VAL A 242 -8.28 -21.56 31.57
N VAL A 243 -8.95 -22.31 32.43
CA VAL A 243 -8.53 -23.64 32.88
C VAL A 243 -9.27 -24.68 32.05
N SER A 244 -8.59 -25.26 31.05
CA SER A 244 -9.20 -26.19 30.07
C SER A 244 -9.91 -27.39 30.70
N ALA A 245 -9.40 -27.90 31.81
CA ALA A 245 -9.97 -29.08 32.49
C ALA A 245 -11.35 -28.80 33.16
N SER A 246 -11.66 -27.52 33.45
CA SER A 246 -12.91 -27.14 34.08
C SER A 246 -14.04 -26.80 33.11
N LEU A 247 -13.74 -26.71 31.79
CA LEU A 247 -14.70 -26.32 30.78
C LEU A 247 -15.76 -27.41 30.54
N ASN A 248 -17.02 -27.00 30.46
CA ASN A 248 -18.11 -27.84 29.97
C ASN A 248 -18.12 -28.02 28.45
N ALA A 249 -19.07 -28.75 27.90
CA ALA A 249 -19.11 -29.07 26.46
C ALA A 249 -19.29 -27.83 25.57
N GLU A 250 -20.12 -26.87 25.95
CA GLU A 250 -20.35 -25.63 25.17
C GLU A 250 -19.16 -24.66 25.27
N GLU A 251 -18.55 -24.56 26.45
CA GLU A 251 -17.31 -23.78 26.66
C GLU A 251 -16.14 -24.34 25.86
N LYS A 252 -15.98 -25.67 25.78
CA LYS A 252 -14.97 -26.31 24.94
C LYS A 252 -15.16 -26.01 23.46
N LYS A 253 -16.40 -25.97 22.97
CA LYS A 253 -16.68 -25.62 21.58
C LYS A 253 -16.28 -24.18 21.27
N LEU A 254 -16.66 -23.21 22.15
CA LEU A 254 -16.26 -21.82 21.98
C LEU A 254 -14.73 -21.68 22.03
N ARG A 255 -14.06 -22.29 23.01
CA ARG A 255 -12.60 -22.21 23.11
C ARG A 255 -11.90 -22.84 21.89
N PHE A 256 -12.41 -23.97 21.41
CA PHE A 256 -11.91 -24.56 20.18
C PHE A 256 -12.04 -23.60 18.98
N ALA A 257 -13.19 -22.94 18.83
CA ALA A 257 -13.39 -21.97 17.74
C ALA A 257 -12.43 -20.78 17.85
N VAL A 258 -12.20 -20.26 19.08
CA VAL A 258 -11.22 -19.18 19.32
C VAL A 258 -9.82 -19.61 18.89
N ASN A 259 -9.33 -20.74 19.38
CA ASN A 259 -7.97 -21.23 19.06
C ASN A 259 -7.81 -21.61 17.58
N ALA A 260 -8.82 -22.24 17.00
CA ALA A 260 -8.85 -22.56 15.56
C ALA A 260 -8.80 -21.29 14.71
N SER A 261 -9.52 -20.22 15.11
CA SER A 261 -9.48 -18.93 14.41
C SER A 261 -8.15 -18.23 14.57
N ILE A 262 -7.54 -18.21 15.76
CA ILE A 262 -6.19 -17.65 15.96
C ILE A 262 -5.21 -18.32 15.02
N LYS A 263 -5.17 -19.66 15.00
CA LYS A 263 -4.30 -20.42 14.12
C LYS A 263 -4.55 -20.10 12.64
N LYS A 264 -5.81 -20.22 12.22
CA LYS A 264 -6.20 -20.01 10.82
C LYS A 264 -5.90 -18.60 10.32
N VAL A 265 -6.23 -17.58 11.10
CA VAL A 265 -5.98 -16.17 10.74
C VAL A 265 -4.48 -15.90 10.67
N THR A 266 -3.68 -16.42 11.60
CA THR A 266 -2.23 -16.28 11.57
C THR A 266 -1.64 -16.85 10.28
N GLU A 267 -1.97 -18.12 9.95
CA GLU A 267 -1.50 -18.78 8.74
C GLU A 267 -1.98 -18.10 7.45
N ASP A 268 -3.20 -17.57 7.44
CA ASP A 268 -3.77 -16.90 6.27
C ASP A 268 -3.16 -15.51 6.06
N PHE A 269 -2.83 -14.78 7.11
CA PHE A 269 -2.15 -13.48 6.99
C PHE A 269 -0.75 -13.62 6.41
N GLU A 270 0.01 -14.65 6.81
CA GLU A 270 1.32 -14.94 6.23
C GLU A 270 1.26 -15.20 4.71
N ARG A 271 0.12 -15.66 4.21
CA ARG A 271 -0.13 -15.97 2.80
C ARG A 271 -0.99 -14.95 2.06
N PHE A 272 -1.29 -13.83 2.67
CA PHE A 272 -2.22 -12.81 2.14
C PHE A 272 -3.62 -13.35 1.80
N SER A 273 -4.06 -14.43 2.44
CA SER A 273 -5.38 -15.04 2.26
C SER A 273 -6.42 -14.36 3.16
N PHE A 274 -6.60 -13.04 3.03
CA PHE A 274 -7.43 -12.23 3.94
C PHE A 274 -8.89 -12.65 3.94
N ASN A 275 -9.43 -13.04 2.80
CA ASN A 275 -10.82 -13.47 2.66
C ASN A 275 -11.14 -14.72 3.53
N THR A 276 -10.25 -15.69 3.59
CA THR A 276 -10.43 -16.90 4.42
C THR A 276 -10.14 -16.60 5.90
N ALA A 277 -9.21 -15.72 6.21
CA ALA A 277 -9.01 -15.21 7.57
C ALA A 277 -10.30 -14.55 8.12
N ILE A 278 -10.91 -13.65 7.34
CA ILE A 278 -12.17 -13.00 7.73
C ILE A 278 -13.29 -14.02 7.88
N SER A 279 -13.40 -15.02 6.98
CA SER A 279 -14.39 -16.09 7.13
C SER A 279 -14.23 -16.82 8.45
N SER A 280 -13.00 -17.15 8.85
CA SER A 280 -12.73 -17.80 10.15
C SER A 280 -13.14 -16.94 11.34
N ILE A 281 -12.89 -15.63 11.27
CA ILE A 281 -13.36 -14.70 12.31
C ILE A 281 -14.91 -14.65 12.35
N MET A 282 -15.59 -14.69 11.20
CA MET A 282 -17.05 -14.75 11.14
C MET A 282 -17.60 -16.03 11.79
N GLU A 283 -16.93 -17.17 11.58
CA GLU A 283 -17.28 -18.43 12.24
C GLU A 283 -17.08 -18.34 13.77
N MET A 284 -15.97 -17.77 14.22
CA MET A 284 -15.74 -17.50 15.65
C MET A 284 -16.84 -16.63 16.26
N VAL A 285 -17.26 -15.57 15.58
CA VAL A 285 -18.37 -14.72 16.02
C VAL A 285 -19.68 -15.51 16.09
N ASN A 286 -19.95 -16.41 15.14
CA ASN A 286 -21.10 -17.28 15.18
C ASN A 286 -21.10 -18.20 16.40
N GLU A 287 -19.95 -18.79 16.72
CA GLU A 287 -19.82 -19.63 17.93
C GLU A 287 -19.96 -18.83 19.23
N LEU A 288 -19.47 -17.59 19.25
CA LEU A 288 -19.65 -16.69 20.38
C LEU A 288 -21.15 -16.38 20.64
N TYR A 289 -21.93 -16.12 19.59
CA TYR A 289 -23.37 -15.93 19.69
C TYR A 289 -24.07 -17.21 20.10
N ARG A 290 -23.68 -18.36 19.54
CA ARG A 290 -24.24 -19.67 19.89
C ARG A 290 -24.03 -19.97 21.39
N TYR A 291 -22.83 -19.74 21.91
CA TYR A 291 -22.52 -19.89 23.34
C TYR A 291 -23.38 -18.97 24.19
N LYS A 292 -23.50 -17.70 23.81
CA LYS A 292 -24.34 -16.71 24.50
C LYS A 292 -25.79 -17.15 24.56
N ASP A 293 -26.35 -17.65 23.48
CA ASP A 293 -27.75 -18.04 23.40
C ASP A 293 -28.06 -19.38 24.09
N ALA A 294 -27.07 -20.27 24.22
CA ALA A 294 -27.18 -21.59 24.83
C ALA A 294 -26.92 -21.57 26.36
N THR A 295 -26.37 -20.48 26.90
CA THR A 295 -25.90 -20.40 28.28
C THR A 295 -26.59 -19.22 29.00
N ALA A 296 -27.09 -19.44 30.20
CA ALA A 296 -27.64 -18.35 31.01
C ALA A 296 -26.50 -17.39 31.47
N PRO A 297 -26.74 -16.05 31.52
CA PRO A 297 -25.69 -15.09 31.81
C PRO A 297 -24.95 -15.34 33.15
N GLU A 298 -25.67 -15.83 34.17
CA GLU A 298 -25.09 -16.19 35.45
C GLU A 298 -24.17 -17.40 35.43
N SER A 299 -24.20 -18.18 34.34
CA SER A 299 -23.40 -19.36 34.12
C SER A 299 -22.24 -19.13 33.11
N TYR A 300 -22.05 -17.90 32.67
CA TYR A 300 -20.96 -17.59 31.72
C TYR A 300 -19.58 -17.82 32.36
N SER A 301 -18.71 -18.49 31.62
CA SER A 301 -17.28 -18.58 31.96
C SER A 301 -16.60 -17.23 31.69
N LYS A 302 -16.41 -16.44 32.72
CA LYS A 302 -15.80 -15.10 32.61
C LYS A 302 -14.39 -15.09 31.99
N PRO A 303 -13.48 -16.03 32.36
CA PRO A 303 -12.18 -16.13 31.72
C PRO A 303 -12.27 -16.43 30.23
N LEU A 304 -13.19 -17.33 29.84
CA LEU A 304 -13.36 -17.72 28.43
C LEU A 304 -13.94 -16.57 27.58
N ILE A 305 -14.90 -15.82 28.14
CA ILE A 305 -15.41 -14.59 27.46
C ILE A 305 -14.27 -13.59 27.30
N GLY A 306 -13.45 -13.36 28.33
CA GLY A 306 -12.30 -12.48 28.24
C GLY A 306 -11.29 -12.91 27.18
N GLU A 307 -10.94 -14.21 27.11
CA GLU A 307 -10.08 -14.79 26.07
C GLU A 307 -10.67 -14.58 24.66
N ALA A 308 -11.97 -14.86 24.49
CA ALA A 308 -12.67 -14.73 23.22
C ALA A 308 -12.76 -13.31 22.71
N LEU A 309 -13.15 -12.35 23.56
CA LEU A 309 -13.29 -10.95 23.16
C LEU A 309 -11.93 -10.31 22.82
N ARG A 310 -10.91 -10.51 23.65
CA ARG A 310 -9.55 -10.00 23.36
C ARG A 310 -9.00 -10.59 22.06
N SER A 311 -9.12 -11.89 21.87
CA SER A 311 -8.67 -12.54 20.64
C SER A 311 -9.42 -12.01 19.42
N LEU A 312 -10.74 -11.88 19.49
CA LEU A 312 -11.57 -11.34 18.41
C LEU A 312 -11.13 -9.93 17.99
N ILE A 313 -10.92 -9.05 18.96
CA ILE A 313 -10.51 -7.66 18.70
C ILE A 313 -9.11 -7.60 18.09
N VAL A 314 -8.14 -8.37 18.63
CA VAL A 314 -6.77 -8.40 18.10
C VAL A 314 -6.75 -9.00 16.69
N LEU A 315 -7.46 -10.10 16.42
CA LEU A 315 -7.50 -10.70 15.08
C LEU A 315 -8.11 -9.78 14.02
N LEU A 316 -9.09 -8.95 14.40
CA LEU A 316 -9.72 -8.00 13.49
C LEU A 316 -8.90 -6.72 13.29
N SER A 317 -8.02 -6.36 14.22
CA SER A 317 -7.36 -5.04 14.23
C SER A 317 -6.58 -4.70 12.95
N PRO A 318 -5.87 -5.60 12.27
CA PRO A 318 -5.20 -5.25 11.02
C PRO A 318 -6.16 -4.93 9.87
N ILE A 319 -7.39 -5.45 9.94
CA ILE A 319 -8.43 -5.29 8.92
C ILE A 319 -9.25 -4.01 9.19
N VAL A 320 -9.73 -3.85 10.41
CA VAL A 320 -10.67 -2.79 10.84
C VAL A 320 -10.15 -2.05 12.07
N PRO A 321 -9.06 -1.27 11.93
CA PRO A 321 -8.31 -0.72 13.06
C PRO A 321 -9.08 0.26 13.92
N HIS A 322 -10.03 1.03 13.36
CA HIS A 322 -10.71 2.08 14.13
C HIS A 322 -11.74 1.48 15.10
N ILE A 323 -12.64 0.65 14.60
CA ILE A 323 -13.67 0.02 15.47
C ILE A 323 -13.06 -0.92 16.49
N THR A 324 -11.93 -1.58 16.17
CA THR A 324 -11.25 -2.48 17.10
C THR A 324 -10.54 -1.71 18.21
N GLN A 325 -9.94 -0.55 17.93
CA GLN A 325 -9.38 0.32 18.96
C GLN A 325 -10.47 0.77 19.95
N GLU A 326 -11.62 1.23 19.45
CA GLU A 326 -12.76 1.62 20.29
C GLU A 326 -13.28 0.45 21.15
N MET A 327 -13.38 -0.76 20.57
CA MET A 327 -13.74 -1.95 21.34
C MET A 327 -12.69 -2.29 22.40
N TRP A 328 -11.40 -2.15 22.07
CA TRP A 328 -10.30 -2.40 22.99
C TRP A 328 -10.34 -1.51 24.23
N GLU A 329 -10.58 -0.23 24.02
CA GLU A 329 -10.77 0.74 25.10
C GLU A 329 -12.07 0.43 25.92
N SER A 330 -13.14 0.07 25.23
CA SER A 330 -14.43 -0.25 25.87
C SER A 330 -14.39 -1.45 26.80
N ILE A 331 -13.44 -2.37 26.63
CA ILE A 331 -13.21 -3.51 27.51
C ILE A 331 -12.16 -3.23 28.61
N GLY A 332 -11.74 -1.97 28.78
CA GLY A 332 -10.92 -1.49 29.89
C GLY A 332 -9.42 -1.45 29.66
N ASN A 333 -8.96 -1.45 28.39
CA ASN A 333 -7.54 -1.29 28.06
C ASN A 333 -7.21 0.16 27.72
N ASP A 334 -6.16 0.70 28.32
CA ASP A 334 -5.69 2.08 28.09
C ASP A 334 -4.54 2.16 27.09
N THR A 335 -4.07 1.00 26.58
CA THR A 335 -2.95 0.91 25.62
C THR A 335 -3.44 0.90 24.19
N ALA A 336 -2.59 1.34 23.27
CA ALA A 336 -2.88 1.22 21.85
C ALA A 336 -2.94 -0.26 21.45
N LEU A 337 -4.00 -0.64 20.74
CA LEU A 337 -4.23 -2.04 20.33
C LEU A 337 -3.10 -2.59 19.44
N PHE A 338 -2.50 -1.75 18.58
CA PHE A 338 -1.41 -2.18 17.69
C PHE A 338 -0.11 -2.54 18.44
N ASP A 339 0.06 -2.13 19.70
CA ASP A 339 1.19 -2.54 20.55
C ASP A 339 0.92 -3.86 21.29
N THR A 340 -0.29 -4.42 21.14
CA THR A 340 -0.68 -5.66 21.81
C THR A 340 -0.09 -6.87 21.09
N PRO A 341 0.54 -7.81 21.82
CA PRO A 341 1.05 -9.04 21.22
C PRO A 341 -0.04 -9.84 20.51
N TRP A 342 0.34 -10.43 19.37
CA TRP A 342 -0.55 -11.34 18.64
C TRP A 342 -0.92 -12.54 19.50
N PRO A 343 -2.18 -12.99 19.51
CA PRO A 343 -2.61 -14.08 20.38
C PRO A 343 -1.98 -15.41 19.96
N SER A 344 -1.58 -16.21 20.94
CA SER A 344 -1.13 -17.59 20.73
C SER A 344 -2.32 -18.54 20.82
N PHE A 345 -2.19 -19.71 20.19
CA PHE A 345 -3.17 -20.80 20.26
C PHE A 345 -2.57 -22.04 20.93
N ASP A 346 -3.43 -22.86 21.56
CA ASP A 346 -3.08 -24.14 22.21
C ASP A 346 -3.31 -25.32 21.23
#